data_ad5c91c09cdafc5fb601334854ef491e
#
_entry.id   ad5c91c09cdafc5fb601334854ef491e
#
_cell.length_a   1.000
_cell.length_b   1.000
_cell.length_c   1.000
_cell.angle_alpha   90.00
_cell.angle_beta   90.00
_cell.angle_gamma   90.00
#
_symmetry.space_group_name_H-M   'P 1'
#
loop_
_entity.id
_entity.type
_entity.pdbx_description
1 polymer ?
#
loop_
_entity_poly.entity_id
_entity_poly.type
_entity_poly.pdbx_seq_one_letter_code
_entity_poly.pdbx_strand_id
1 'polypeptide(L)'
;MLDVLADSGPLGALFNRRDKFHTLAIEFFRAHGASLRCHTTWAVITEIMYFLDFSAAAQGDFLEWLYEGHTRGLMRIATIEPSDLPGLAAMVRKYADRPMDLADASLVWLANKTDITNIISVDRADFAIYRTSKRKSFRNLFPV
;
A
#
# COMPACT_ATOMS: atom_id res chain seq x y z
N MET A 1 18.56 -3.57 -2.12
CA MET A 1 17.11 -3.77 -2.00
C MET A 1 16.47 -2.44 -1.68
N LEU A 2 15.43 -2.07 -2.41
CA LEU A 2 14.74 -0.79 -2.27
C LEU A 2 13.49 -0.96 -1.38
N ASP A 3 13.36 -0.10 -0.38
CA ASP A 3 12.17 -0.05 0.46
C ASP A 3 11.07 0.80 -0.21
N VAL A 4 9.86 0.26 -0.31
CA VAL A 4 8.71 0.95 -0.90
C VAL A 4 7.47 0.76 -0.03
N LEU A 5 6.61 1.76 -0.02
CA LEU A 5 5.26 1.63 0.53
C LEU A 5 4.38 0.93 -0.51
N ALA A 6 3.55 0.00 -0.09
CA ALA A 6 2.69 -0.75 -1.01
C ALA A 6 1.21 -0.47 -0.72
N ASP A 7 0.54 0.16 -1.68
CA ASP A 7 -0.89 0.45 -1.64
C ASP A 7 -1.71 -0.74 -2.15
N SER A 8 -3.01 -0.69 -1.92
CA SER A 8 -3.94 -1.78 -2.21
C SER A 8 -4.07 -2.09 -3.70
N GLY A 9 -4.05 -1.09 -4.57
CA GLY A 9 -4.30 -1.26 -6.01
C GLY A 9 -3.36 -2.28 -6.67
N PRO A 10 -2.04 -2.07 -6.65
CA PRO A 10 -1.10 -3.01 -7.25
C PRO A 10 -1.13 -4.39 -6.61
N LEU A 11 -1.24 -4.48 -5.29
CA LEU A 11 -1.27 -5.76 -4.58
C LEU A 11 -2.55 -6.54 -4.88
N GLY A 12 -3.70 -5.87 -4.85
CA GLY A 12 -4.98 -6.50 -5.17
C GLY A 12 -5.07 -6.95 -6.62
N ALA A 13 -4.50 -6.15 -7.54
CA ALA A 13 -4.51 -6.47 -8.96
C ALA A 13 -3.77 -7.76 -9.30
N LEU A 14 -2.76 -8.16 -8.50
CA LEU A 14 -2.07 -9.43 -8.68
C LEU A 14 -3.01 -10.64 -8.60
N PHE A 15 -4.07 -10.54 -7.80
CA PHE A 15 -4.96 -11.64 -7.47
C PHE A 15 -6.35 -11.51 -8.11
N ASN A 16 -6.55 -10.51 -8.98
CA ASN A 16 -7.80 -10.28 -9.69
C ASN A 16 -7.54 -10.15 -11.20
N ARG A 17 -7.80 -11.23 -11.95
CA ARG A 17 -7.58 -11.29 -13.39
C ARG A 17 -8.42 -10.26 -14.17
N ARG A 18 -9.54 -9.80 -13.60
CA ARG A 18 -10.43 -8.81 -14.22
C ARG A 18 -10.05 -7.38 -13.92
N ASP A 19 -9.09 -7.16 -13.01
CA ASP A 19 -8.59 -5.83 -12.72
C ASP A 19 -7.85 -5.27 -13.94
N LYS A 20 -8.14 -4.02 -14.30
CA LYS A 20 -7.48 -3.38 -15.46
C LYS A 20 -5.97 -3.26 -15.29
N PHE A 21 -5.46 -3.32 -14.06
CA PHE A 21 -4.04 -3.28 -13.76
C PHE A 21 -3.42 -4.66 -13.51
N HIS A 22 -4.16 -5.73 -13.74
CA HIS A 22 -3.67 -7.08 -13.44
C HIS A 22 -2.37 -7.40 -14.20
N THR A 23 -2.37 -7.25 -15.51
CA THR A 23 -1.19 -7.55 -16.34
C THR A 23 0.00 -6.67 -15.96
N LEU A 24 -0.26 -5.37 -15.74
CA LEU A 24 0.77 -4.43 -15.32
C LEU A 24 1.39 -4.82 -13.99
N ALA A 25 0.56 -5.20 -13.01
CA ALA A 25 1.03 -5.65 -11.70
C ALA A 25 1.86 -6.93 -11.79
N ILE A 26 1.41 -7.92 -12.56
CA ILE A 26 2.16 -9.16 -12.79
C ILE A 26 3.54 -8.85 -13.38
N GLU A 27 3.59 -8.04 -14.42
CA GLU A 27 4.85 -7.65 -15.07
C GLU A 27 5.78 -6.89 -14.14
N PHE A 28 5.22 -5.94 -13.39
CA PHE A 28 5.99 -5.13 -12.44
C PHE A 28 6.65 -5.99 -11.36
N PHE A 29 5.88 -6.87 -10.71
CA PHE A 29 6.42 -7.72 -9.65
C PHE A 29 7.34 -8.80 -10.20
N ARG A 30 7.11 -9.29 -11.40
CA ARG A 30 8.04 -10.23 -12.05
C ARG A 30 9.40 -9.58 -12.31
N ALA A 31 9.39 -8.34 -12.77
CA ALA A 31 10.63 -7.61 -13.09
C ALA A 31 11.35 -7.10 -11.84
N HIS A 32 10.63 -6.65 -10.82
CA HIS A 32 11.21 -5.89 -9.70
C HIS A 32 10.99 -6.50 -8.32
N GLY A 33 10.06 -7.44 -8.17
CA GLY A 33 9.63 -7.93 -6.86
C GLY A 33 10.76 -8.45 -5.97
N ALA A 34 11.75 -9.12 -6.56
CA ALA A 34 12.88 -9.67 -5.80
C ALA A 34 13.83 -8.58 -5.27
N SER A 35 13.79 -7.37 -5.81
CA SER A 35 14.64 -6.25 -5.40
C SER A 35 13.89 -5.20 -4.57
N LEU A 36 12.61 -5.42 -4.29
CA LEU A 36 11.78 -4.53 -3.48
C LEU A 36 11.46 -5.14 -2.13
N ARG A 37 11.55 -4.33 -1.08
CA ARG A 37 10.97 -4.65 0.21
C ARG A 37 9.73 -3.79 0.37
N CYS A 38 8.57 -4.45 0.35
CA CYS A 38 7.28 -3.76 0.45
C CYS A 38 6.90 -3.57 1.92
N HIS A 39 6.47 -2.35 2.24
CA HIS A 39 5.94 -1.99 3.56
C HIS A 39 4.48 -1.62 3.39
N THR A 40 3.61 -2.26 4.13
CA THR A 40 2.17 -2.00 4.08
C THR A 40 1.58 -2.01 5.49
N THR A 41 0.27 -1.87 5.59
CA THR A 41 -0.45 -1.82 6.87
C THR A 41 -1.64 -2.78 6.85
N TRP A 42 -2.16 -3.10 8.04
CA TRP A 42 -3.37 -3.91 8.15
C TRP A 42 -4.59 -3.22 7.54
N ALA A 43 -4.64 -1.89 7.55
CA ALA A 43 -5.72 -1.14 6.89
C ALA A 43 -5.71 -1.37 5.37
N VAL A 44 -4.53 -1.35 4.74
CA VAL A 44 -4.37 -1.67 3.31
C VAL A 44 -4.76 -3.12 3.04
N ILE A 45 -4.33 -4.06 3.87
CA ILE A 45 -4.67 -5.49 3.72
C ILE A 45 -6.19 -5.68 3.80
N THR A 46 -6.86 -5.00 4.74
CA THR A 46 -8.32 -5.06 4.86
C THR A 46 -9.00 -4.58 3.57
N GLU A 47 -8.52 -3.50 2.98
CA GLU A 47 -9.06 -2.98 1.72
C GLU A 47 -8.86 -3.98 0.58
N ILE A 48 -7.70 -4.63 0.50
CA ILE A 48 -7.44 -5.67 -0.51
C ILE A 48 -8.39 -6.85 -0.32
N MET A 49 -8.60 -7.31 0.91
CA MET A 49 -9.52 -8.41 1.20
C MET A 49 -10.94 -8.07 0.75
N TYR A 50 -11.36 -6.80 0.91
CA TYR A 50 -12.64 -6.33 0.39
C TYR A 50 -12.69 -6.38 -1.14
N PHE A 51 -11.64 -5.92 -1.82
CA PHE A 51 -11.57 -5.98 -3.29
C PHE A 51 -11.57 -7.40 -3.84
N LEU A 52 -11.11 -8.37 -3.06
CA LEU A 52 -11.06 -9.78 -3.43
C LEU A 52 -12.25 -10.60 -2.88
N ASP A 53 -13.31 -9.94 -2.42
CA ASP A 53 -14.44 -10.63 -1.77
C ASP A 53 -15.24 -11.54 -2.72
N PHE A 54 -15.04 -11.39 -4.04
CA PHE A 54 -15.66 -12.25 -5.06
C PHE A 54 -15.12 -13.68 -5.07
N SER A 55 -14.00 -13.96 -4.40
CA SER A 55 -13.33 -15.28 -4.43
C SER A 55 -12.54 -15.55 -3.16
N ALA A 56 -13.02 -16.50 -2.37
CA ALA A 56 -12.28 -16.97 -1.19
C ALA A 56 -10.91 -17.58 -1.57
N ALA A 57 -10.80 -18.19 -2.74
CA ALA A 57 -9.53 -18.71 -3.25
C ALA A 57 -8.53 -17.57 -3.47
N ALA A 58 -8.96 -16.49 -4.13
CA ALA A 58 -8.09 -15.32 -4.36
C ALA A 58 -7.67 -14.68 -3.03
N GLN A 59 -8.60 -14.55 -2.07
CA GLN A 59 -8.28 -14.03 -0.74
C GLN A 59 -7.24 -14.89 -0.02
N GLY A 60 -7.41 -16.21 -0.06
CA GLY A 60 -6.47 -17.14 0.55
C GLY A 60 -5.10 -17.07 -0.10
N ASP A 61 -5.03 -17.04 -1.43
CA ASP A 61 -3.78 -16.92 -2.19
C ASP A 61 -3.05 -15.62 -1.83
N PHE A 62 -3.78 -14.52 -1.70
CA PHE A 62 -3.20 -13.24 -1.30
C PHE A 62 -2.58 -13.30 0.11
N LEU A 63 -3.30 -13.87 1.08
CA LEU A 63 -2.79 -13.99 2.45
C LEU A 63 -1.56 -14.89 2.52
N GLU A 64 -1.53 -15.99 1.78
CA GLU A 64 -0.37 -16.87 1.70
C GLU A 64 0.82 -16.16 1.03
N TRP A 65 0.58 -15.39 0.00
CA TRP A 65 1.61 -14.58 -0.67
C TRP A 65 2.22 -13.56 0.29
N LEU A 66 1.41 -12.90 1.12
CA LEU A 66 1.90 -12.00 2.17
C LEU A 66 2.81 -12.73 3.15
N TYR A 67 2.39 -13.90 3.60
CA TYR A 67 3.18 -14.70 4.55
C TYR A 67 4.51 -15.13 3.95
N GLU A 68 4.50 -15.62 2.73
CA GLU A 68 5.72 -16.00 2.02
C GLU A 68 6.66 -14.80 1.86
N GLY A 69 6.14 -13.66 1.46
CA GLY A 69 6.92 -12.43 1.38
C GLY A 69 7.53 -12.02 2.71
N HIS A 70 6.75 -12.15 3.79
CA HIS A 70 7.23 -11.89 5.15
C HIS A 70 8.38 -12.83 5.53
N THR A 71 8.25 -14.14 5.30
CA THR A 71 9.31 -15.10 5.64
C THR A 71 10.59 -14.88 4.85
N ARG A 72 10.48 -14.34 3.63
CA ARG A 72 11.62 -14.00 2.77
C ARG A 72 12.20 -12.61 3.03
N GLY A 73 11.61 -11.84 3.95
CA GLY A 73 12.05 -10.47 4.25
C GLY A 73 11.69 -9.44 3.18
N LEU A 74 10.73 -9.77 2.30
CA LEU A 74 10.30 -8.90 1.20
C LEU A 74 9.00 -8.15 1.49
N MET A 75 8.31 -8.51 2.58
CA MET A 75 7.05 -7.88 2.99
C MET A 75 7.10 -7.57 4.48
N ARG A 76 6.79 -6.33 4.83
CA ARG A 76 6.66 -5.88 6.21
C ARG A 76 5.29 -5.27 6.42
N ILE A 77 4.60 -5.69 7.47
CA ILE A 77 3.26 -5.23 7.81
C ILE A 77 3.34 -4.44 9.11
N ALA A 78 3.03 -3.15 9.04
CA ALA A 78 3.06 -2.28 10.21
C ALA A 78 1.71 -2.27 10.92
N THR A 79 1.76 -2.17 12.25
CA THR A 79 0.59 -2.10 13.11
C THR A 79 0.44 -0.70 13.68
N ILE A 80 -0.75 -0.11 13.49
CA ILE A 80 -1.13 1.16 14.10
C ILE A 80 -1.50 0.89 15.56
N GLU A 81 -0.91 1.67 16.47
CA GLU A 81 -1.23 1.61 17.88
C GLU A 81 -2.29 2.65 18.25
N PRO A 82 -3.03 2.48 19.35
CA PRO A 82 -4.03 3.48 19.78
C PRO A 82 -3.45 4.89 19.93
N SER A 83 -2.19 5.02 20.36
CA SER A 83 -1.51 6.31 20.48
C SER A 83 -1.27 7.02 19.15
N ASP A 84 -1.38 6.33 18.03
CA ASP A 84 -1.25 6.91 16.69
C ASP A 84 -2.56 7.58 16.21
N LEU A 85 -3.70 7.27 16.84
CA LEU A 85 -5.01 7.75 16.40
C LEU A 85 -5.15 9.27 16.34
N PRO A 86 -4.66 10.06 17.32
CA PRO A 86 -4.74 11.52 17.22
C PRO A 86 -4.03 12.10 15.99
N GLY A 87 -2.87 11.56 15.64
CA GLY A 87 -2.14 11.97 14.45
C GLY A 87 -2.87 11.62 13.16
N LEU A 88 -3.47 10.42 13.10
CA LEU A 88 -4.29 10.00 11.97
C LEU A 88 -5.54 10.88 11.82
N ALA A 89 -6.20 11.23 12.94
CA ALA A 89 -7.35 12.13 12.93
C ALA A 89 -6.99 13.52 12.36
N ALA A 90 -5.87 14.07 12.78
CA ALA A 90 -5.37 15.35 12.27
C ALA A 90 -5.10 15.29 10.76
N MET A 91 -4.54 14.17 10.29
CA MET A 91 -4.24 13.96 8.87
C MET A 91 -5.51 13.89 8.02
N VAL A 92 -6.50 13.12 8.45
CA VAL A 92 -7.80 12.99 7.76
C VAL A 92 -8.49 14.36 7.66
N ARG A 93 -8.45 15.17 8.72
CA ARG A 93 -9.02 16.52 8.71
C ARG A 93 -8.26 17.46 7.77
N LYS A 94 -6.95 17.35 7.70
CA LYS A 94 -6.12 18.19 6.82
C LYS A 94 -6.50 17.99 5.34
N TYR A 95 -6.88 16.80 4.94
CA TYR A 95 -7.25 16.45 3.57
C TYR A 95 -8.77 16.29 3.38
N ALA A 96 -9.57 17.02 4.16
CA ALA A 96 -11.04 16.89 4.16
C ALA A 96 -11.70 17.22 2.81
N ASP A 97 -11.09 18.08 2.00
CA ASP A 97 -11.52 18.43 0.65
C ASP A 97 -11.26 17.33 -0.39
N ARG A 98 -10.39 16.40 -0.04
CA ARG A 98 -10.10 15.19 -0.82
C ARG A 98 -10.14 14.03 0.17
N PRO A 99 -11.28 13.33 0.30
CA PRO A 99 -11.42 12.31 1.34
C PRO A 99 -10.29 11.31 1.35
N MET A 100 -9.59 11.28 2.48
CA MET A 100 -8.50 10.34 2.75
C MET A 100 -9.08 9.20 3.57
N ASP A 101 -9.10 7.99 3.03
CA ASP A 101 -9.53 6.82 3.80
C ASP A 101 -8.42 6.35 4.76
N LEU A 102 -8.75 5.38 5.61
CA LEU A 102 -7.78 4.89 6.59
C LEU A 102 -6.59 4.20 5.93
N ALA A 103 -6.79 3.52 4.81
CA ALA A 103 -5.69 2.88 4.08
C ALA A 103 -4.69 3.94 3.61
N ASP A 104 -5.14 5.00 2.96
CA ASP A 104 -4.29 6.12 2.53
C ASP A 104 -3.59 6.77 3.73
N ALA A 105 -4.35 7.11 4.76
CA ALA A 105 -3.81 7.72 5.97
C ALA A 105 -2.74 6.84 6.63
N SER A 106 -2.95 5.53 6.64
CA SER A 106 -2.01 4.58 7.22
C SER A 106 -0.68 4.54 6.46
N LEU A 107 -0.70 4.73 5.15
CA LEU A 107 0.53 4.76 4.34
C LEU A 107 1.32 6.06 4.56
N VAL A 108 0.64 7.20 4.69
CA VAL A 108 1.29 8.47 5.04
C VAL A 108 1.87 8.39 6.46
N TRP A 109 1.12 7.80 7.40
CA TRP A 109 1.60 7.52 8.76
C TRP A 109 2.87 6.66 8.74
N LEU A 110 2.88 5.60 7.91
CA LEU A 110 4.04 4.72 7.78
C LEU A 110 5.24 5.44 7.18
N ALA A 111 5.01 6.31 6.19
CA ALA A 111 6.06 7.17 5.64
C ALA A 111 6.66 8.09 6.70
N ASN A 112 5.83 8.65 7.58
CA ASN A 112 6.30 9.49 8.69
C ASN A 112 7.18 8.71 9.66
N LYS A 113 6.88 7.44 9.89
CA LYS A 113 7.65 6.59 10.82
C LYS A 113 8.96 6.07 10.23
N THR A 114 8.98 5.80 8.93
CA THR A 114 10.09 5.09 8.28
C THR A 114 10.94 5.97 7.39
N ASP A 115 10.48 7.17 7.06
CA ASP A 115 11.06 8.06 6.03
C ASP A 115 11.04 7.44 4.62
N ILE A 116 10.30 6.37 4.40
CA ILE A 116 10.10 5.79 3.07
C ILE A 116 9.10 6.67 2.31
N THR A 117 9.47 7.17 1.15
CA THR A 117 8.61 7.99 0.29
C THR A 117 8.40 7.41 -1.11
N ASN A 118 9.12 6.36 -1.45
CA ASN A 118 8.80 5.57 -2.65
C ASN A 118 7.54 4.76 -2.37
N ILE A 119 6.61 4.76 -3.32
CA ILE A 119 5.34 4.06 -3.19
C ILE A 119 5.00 3.32 -4.49
N ILE A 120 4.25 2.25 -4.38
CA ILE A 120 3.59 1.62 -5.52
C ILE A 120 2.09 1.76 -5.31
N SER A 121 1.43 2.48 -6.20
CA SER A 121 -0.01 2.78 -6.13
C SER A 121 -0.59 2.96 -7.52
N VAL A 122 -1.87 2.63 -7.69
CA VAL A 122 -2.63 2.99 -8.90
C VAL A 122 -3.26 4.38 -8.76
N ASP A 123 -3.26 4.95 -7.57
CA ASP A 123 -3.84 6.25 -7.26
C ASP A 123 -2.79 7.36 -7.34
N ARG A 124 -2.46 7.76 -8.56
CA ARG A 124 -1.46 8.82 -8.79
C ARG A 124 -1.92 10.16 -8.27
N ALA A 125 -3.22 10.46 -8.39
CA ALA A 125 -3.75 11.78 -8.05
C ALA A 125 -3.63 12.07 -6.56
N ASP A 126 -4.05 11.13 -5.72
CA ASP A 126 -4.02 11.32 -4.27
C ASP A 126 -2.59 11.38 -3.74
N PHE A 127 -1.73 10.44 -4.14
CA PHE A 127 -0.34 10.43 -3.67
C PHE A 127 0.54 11.53 -4.29
N ALA A 128 0.06 12.23 -5.32
CA ALA A 128 0.69 13.44 -5.81
C ALA A 128 0.41 14.64 -4.87
N ILE A 129 -0.65 14.58 -4.07
CA ILE A 129 -1.08 15.67 -3.17
C ILE A 129 -0.60 15.45 -1.74
N TYR A 130 -0.66 14.22 -1.22
CA TYR A 130 -0.25 13.92 0.15
C TYR A 130 1.22 14.26 0.37
N ARG A 131 1.54 14.68 1.58
CA ARG A 131 2.90 15.02 2.00
C ARG A 131 3.17 14.39 3.36
N THR A 132 4.42 14.02 3.62
CA THR A 132 4.86 13.58 4.94
C THR A 132 4.87 14.75 5.92
N SER A 133 5.01 14.46 7.21
CA SER A 133 5.16 15.48 8.25
C SER A 133 6.39 16.37 8.02
N LYS A 134 7.41 15.87 7.32
CA LYS A 134 8.59 16.62 6.88
C LYS A 134 8.40 17.32 5.53
N ARG A 135 7.16 17.37 5.01
CA ARG A 135 6.76 18.00 3.74
C ARG A 135 7.37 17.32 2.50
N LYS A 136 7.80 16.06 2.60
CA LYS A 136 8.30 15.31 1.47
C LYS A 136 7.14 14.81 0.60
N SER A 137 7.35 14.80 -0.71
CA SER A 137 6.43 14.21 -1.68
C SER A 137 6.67 12.71 -1.82
N PHE A 138 5.66 12.00 -2.34
CA PHE A 138 5.77 10.58 -2.66
C PHE A 138 6.21 10.40 -4.12
N ARG A 139 7.08 9.42 -4.34
CA ARG A 139 7.50 9.02 -5.68
C ARG A 139 6.84 7.68 -6.00
N ASN A 140 5.91 7.69 -6.95
CA ASN A 140 5.23 6.46 -7.38
C ASN A 140 6.09 5.72 -8.39
N LEU A 141 6.48 4.49 -8.05
CA LEU A 141 7.28 3.62 -8.90
C LEU A 141 6.41 2.70 -9.76
N PHE A 142 5.13 2.58 -9.46
CA PHE A 142 4.22 1.76 -10.26
C PHE A 142 3.91 2.50 -11.57
N PRO A 143 4.08 1.86 -12.74
CA PRO A 143 4.07 2.56 -14.04
C PRO A 143 2.64 2.80 -14.56
N VAL A 144 1.85 3.48 -13.82
CA VAL A 144 0.48 3.89 -14.21
C VAL A 144 0.46 5.28 -14.84
#